data_06657abe1360e3c6d77a20ec6535f58e
#
_entry.id   06657abe1360e3c6d77a20ec6535f58e
#
_cell.length_a   1.000
_cell.length_b   1.000
_cell.length_c   1.000
_cell.angle_alpha   90.00
_cell.angle_beta   90.00
_cell.angle_gamma   90.00
#
_symmetry.space_group_name_H-M   'P 1'
#
loop_
_entity.id
_entity.type
_entity.pdbx_description
1 polymer ?
#
loop_
_entity_poly.entity_id
_entity_poly.type
_entity_poly.pdbx_seq_one_letter_code
_entity_poly.pdbx_strand_id
1 'polypeptide(L)'
;MNELDILGFNPQDLFNREETPHASGNQNIYKPRPADSKTEDGIYHSTIKIIYNPFDVKNSILEQQSYAMQDKDGWFSVVSKLTNNDTSCPIFTAWKKCRYAAEGTVLNEQHKKGIFQKRFSRYVLIQIMEDKNNPDLVGQYMFWKLPKSVYEVINAKMNPSKDSGRAPVPVMDFLFGREIFLEVHPGPDDRNAPERKLREISYMGEISEDIVSCKNPDGSPLLNAEEQAVLDTYVSAMKEVWRSRDPEFRLNKTKEINAQENTKKLGEIYKRVLEKIKSFAPNLIDELGYKEWTDEQKARVQNWIDIVLKGEDPATFGNVTTDPNPADDPFGLSSSSTPASPASTSVTTAVEEDTELPF
;
A
#
# COMPACT_ATOMS: atom_id res chain seq x y z
N MET A 1 11.37 -0.38 -23.70
CA MET A 1 11.66 1.05 -23.62
C MET A 1 10.46 1.67 -22.93
N ASN A 2 10.58 2.06 -21.66
CA ASN A 2 9.47 2.65 -20.90
C ASN A 2 9.18 4.05 -21.48
N GLU A 3 7.88 4.45 -21.48
CA GLU A 3 7.47 5.80 -21.93
C GLU A 3 8.23 6.93 -21.24
N LEU A 4 8.85 6.65 -20.10
CA LEU A 4 9.61 7.57 -19.26
C LEU A 4 11.09 7.76 -19.69
N ASP A 5 11.67 6.82 -20.44
CA ASP A 5 13.03 6.96 -20.99
C ASP A 5 13.13 8.10 -22.01
N ILE A 6 11.97 8.59 -22.48
CA ILE A 6 11.89 9.65 -23.49
C ILE A 6 12.05 11.06 -22.88
N LEU A 7 11.79 11.21 -21.58
CA LEU A 7 11.87 12.50 -20.90
C LEU A 7 13.29 12.90 -20.45
N GLY A 8 14.27 12.02 -20.60
CA GLY A 8 15.71 12.32 -20.41
C GLY A 8 16.11 12.65 -18.97
N PHE A 9 15.39 12.14 -17.96
CA PHE A 9 15.64 12.40 -16.56
C PHE A 9 16.56 11.38 -15.91
N ASN A 10 17.51 11.84 -15.11
CA ASN A 10 18.28 10.98 -14.22
C ASN A 10 17.63 10.95 -12.83
N PRO A 11 17.09 9.78 -12.39
CA PRO A 11 16.38 9.67 -11.10
C PRO A 11 17.25 9.97 -9.88
N GLN A 12 18.60 9.85 -10.01
CA GLN A 12 19.52 9.99 -8.88
C GLN A 12 19.69 11.44 -8.40
N ASP A 13 19.42 12.43 -9.25
CA ASP A 13 19.56 13.84 -8.89
C ASP A 13 18.43 14.37 -7.98
N LEU A 14 17.41 13.56 -7.75
CA LEU A 14 16.21 13.95 -7.00
C LEU A 14 16.26 13.62 -5.48
N PHE A 15 17.27 12.88 -5.02
CA PHE A 15 17.25 12.28 -3.67
C PHE A 15 18.20 12.89 -2.64
N ASN A 16 18.92 13.97 -2.95
CA ASN A 16 19.73 14.70 -1.95
C ASN A 16 18.82 15.65 -1.15
N ARG A 17 18.15 15.14 -0.12
CA ARG A 17 17.34 15.94 0.81
C ARG A 17 18.05 16.06 2.14
N GLU A 18 18.21 17.31 2.63
CA GLU A 18 18.55 17.56 4.04
C GLU A 18 17.40 17.06 4.94
N GLU A 19 17.74 16.28 5.94
CA GLU A 19 16.78 15.69 6.88
C GLU A 19 16.10 16.78 7.71
N THR A 20 14.82 17.03 7.45
CA THR A 20 13.96 17.71 8.41
C THR A 20 13.38 16.67 9.38
N PRO A 21 13.49 16.86 10.71
CA PRO A 21 12.97 15.92 11.68
C PRO A 21 11.44 15.91 11.63
N HIS A 22 10.87 14.82 11.10
CA HIS A 22 9.43 14.58 11.14
C HIS A 22 9.03 13.94 12.47
N ALA A 23 7.99 14.49 13.09
CA ALA A 23 7.38 13.96 14.29
C ALA A 23 6.85 12.54 14.08
N SER A 24 6.92 11.72 15.12
CA SER A 24 6.62 10.28 15.18
C SER A 24 5.43 9.79 14.35
N GLY A 25 5.70 8.85 13.55
CA GLY A 25 5.11 8.13 12.44
C GLY A 25 3.64 7.74 12.39
N ASN A 26 2.74 8.15 13.26
CA ASN A 26 1.33 7.74 13.15
C ASN A 26 0.37 8.81 12.63
N GLN A 27 0.78 10.05 12.55
CA GLN A 27 -0.09 11.16 12.18
C GLN A 27 -0.35 11.25 10.68
N ASN A 28 0.52 10.65 9.85
CA ASN A 28 0.46 10.77 8.39
C ASN A 28 -0.26 9.62 7.68
N ILE A 29 -0.91 8.70 8.42
CA ILE A 29 -1.65 7.60 7.81
C ILE A 29 -3.15 7.90 7.76
N TYR A 30 -3.70 7.95 6.55
CA TYR A 30 -5.14 8.07 6.34
C TYR A 30 -5.82 6.74 6.67
N LYS A 31 -6.76 6.77 7.60
CA LYS A 31 -7.49 5.60 8.11
C LYS A 31 -9.00 5.87 8.07
N PRO A 32 -9.64 5.83 6.91
CA PRO A 32 -11.10 5.98 6.83
C PRO A 32 -11.76 4.77 7.48
N ARG A 33 -12.70 5.00 8.41
CA ARG A 33 -13.40 3.96 9.16
C ARG A 33 -14.90 4.17 9.10
N PRO A 34 -15.71 3.12 8.96
CA PRO A 34 -17.18 3.24 9.04
C PRO A 34 -17.65 3.88 10.34
N ALA A 35 -16.97 3.60 11.47
CA ALA A 35 -17.30 4.21 12.76
C ALA A 35 -17.15 5.74 12.80
N ASP A 36 -16.35 6.31 11.91
CA ASP A 36 -16.15 7.76 11.78
C ASP A 36 -17.10 8.39 10.75
N SER A 37 -17.97 7.56 10.13
CA SER A 37 -18.95 8.03 9.14
C SER A 37 -20.02 8.92 9.81
N LYS A 38 -20.36 10.00 9.13
CA LYS A 38 -21.45 10.92 9.49
C LYS A 38 -22.71 10.69 8.64
N THR A 39 -22.68 9.66 7.78
CA THR A 39 -23.82 9.29 6.94
C THR A 39 -24.78 8.34 7.66
N GLU A 40 -26.06 8.37 7.30
CA GLU A 40 -27.09 7.52 7.95
C GLU A 40 -26.87 6.02 7.70
N ASP A 41 -26.25 5.67 6.57
CA ASP A 41 -25.96 4.28 6.20
C ASP A 41 -24.67 3.73 6.86
N GLY A 42 -23.93 4.58 7.58
CA GLY A 42 -22.67 4.21 8.22
C GLY A 42 -21.53 3.92 7.25
N ILE A 43 -21.69 4.27 5.97
CA ILE A 43 -20.64 4.11 4.95
C ILE A 43 -19.75 5.36 4.98
N TYR A 44 -18.44 5.15 5.03
CA TYR A 44 -17.49 6.26 4.95
C TYR A 44 -17.18 6.57 3.49
N HIS A 45 -17.43 7.80 3.07
CA HIS A 45 -17.19 8.26 1.71
C HIS A 45 -16.06 9.29 1.68
N SER A 46 -15.13 9.10 0.76
CA SER A 46 -14.09 10.08 0.46
C SER A 46 -13.64 9.98 -1.00
N THR A 47 -13.04 11.05 -1.51
CA THR A 47 -12.40 11.08 -2.81
C THR A 47 -10.90 11.26 -2.59
N ILE A 48 -10.12 10.36 -3.15
CA ILE A 48 -8.67 10.36 -3.03
C ILE A 48 -8.00 10.34 -4.40
N LYS A 49 -6.76 10.80 -4.44
CA LYS A 49 -5.89 10.68 -5.59
C LYS A 49 -4.59 10.03 -5.18
N ILE A 50 -4.23 8.92 -5.82
CA ILE A 50 -2.95 8.25 -5.57
C ILE A 50 -1.86 8.99 -6.33
N ILE A 51 -0.71 9.13 -5.67
CA ILE A 51 0.44 9.83 -6.22
C ILE A 51 1.53 8.81 -6.50
N TYR A 52 1.76 8.62 -7.79
CA TYR A 52 2.78 7.74 -8.29
C TYR A 52 3.96 8.57 -8.80
N ASN A 53 5.15 8.25 -8.31
CA ASN A 53 6.37 8.87 -8.80
C ASN A 53 6.89 8.05 -10.00
N PRO A 54 6.74 8.55 -11.24
CA PRO A 54 7.18 7.82 -12.41
C PRO A 54 8.70 7.64 -12.50
N PHE A 55 9.46 8.46 -11.78
CA PHE A 55 10.92 8.39 -11.73
C PHE A 55 11.42 7.42 -10.65
N ASP A 56 10.52 6.98 -9.76
CA ASP A 56 10.82 6.02 -8.70
C ASP A 56 9.64 5.06 -8.49
N VAL A 57 9.44 4.25 -9.51
CA VAL A 57 8.33 3.28 -9.58
C VAL A 57 8.34 2.32 -8.39
N LYS A 58 9.54 1.87 -7.99
CA LYS A 58 9.70 0.90 -6.91
C LYS A 58 9.28 1.44 -5.54
N ASN A 59 9.39 2.75 -5.34
CA ASN A 59 9.08 3.43 -4.09
C ASN A 59 7.71 4.13 -4.12
N SER A 60 6.99 4.07 -5.23
CA SER A 60 5.62 4.62 -5.34
C SER A 60 4.57 3.76 -4.64
N ILE A 61 4.84 2.46 -4.54
CA ILE A 61 4.03 1.49 -3.78
C ILE A 61 4.99 0.74 -2.87
N LEU A 62 4.92 1.02 -1.58
CA LEU A 62 5.71 0.29 -0.59
C LEU A 62 5.00 -1.01 -0.24
N GLU A 63 5.61 -2.13 -0.59
CA GLU A 63 5.18 -3.46 -0.17
C GLU A 63 5.86 -3.81 1.15
N GLN A 64 5.24 -3.43 2.25
CA GLN A 64 5.75 -3.68 3.58
C GLN A 64 5.43 -5.12 4.00
N GLN A 65 6.45 -5.86 4.40
CA GLN A 65 6.33 -7.14 5.05
C GLN A 65 6.65 -7.00 6.52
N SER A 66 5.77 -7.48 7.39
CA SER A 66 5.95 -7.47 8.83
C SER A 66 5.61 -8.82 9.45
N TYR A 67 6.08 -9.05 10.66
CA TYR A 67 5.70 -10.19 11.46
C TYR A 67 5.06 -9.70 12.75
N ALA A 68 3.90 -10.24 13.09
CA ALA A 68 3.31 -10.12 14.41
C ALA A 68 3.62 -11.38 15.20
N MET A 69 4.10 -11.20 16.42
CA MET A 69 4.59 -12.24 17.29
C MET A 69 4.05 -12.00 18.69
N GLN A 70 3.82 -13.08 19.43
CA GLN A 70 3.42 -13.02 20.82
C GLN A 70 4.52 -13.65 21.69
N ASP A 71 4.87 -13.00 22.78
CA ASP A 71 5.73 -13.53 23.83
C ASP A 71 5.06 -13.35 25.21
N LYS A 72 5.79 -13.62 26.28
CA LYS A 72 5.31 -13.46 27.65
C LYS A 72 4.84 -12.02 27.98
N ASP A 73 5.41 -11.03 27.32
CA ASP A 73 5.14 -9.62 27.57
C ASP A 73 4.01 -9.07 26.65
N GLY A 74 3.42 -9.95 25.82
CA GLY A 74 2.30 -9.63 24.93
C GLY A 74 2.67 -9.61 23.45
N TRP A 75 1.76 -9.03 22.66
CA TRP A 75 1.94 -8.91 21.22
C TRP A 75 2.95 -7.82 20.86
N PHE A 76 3.80 -8.10 19.89
CA PHE A 76 4.65 -7.10 19.25
C PHE A 76 4.79 -7.38 17.76
N SER A 77 5.13 -6.35 17.00
CA SER A 77 5.35 -6.49 15.57
C SER A 77 6.63 -5.79 15.12
N VAL A 78 7.25 -6.31 14.09
CA VAL A 78 8.43 -5.71 13.47
C VAL A 78 8.30 -5.72 11.96
N VAL A 79 8.76 -4.64 11.32
CA VAL A 79 8.91 -4.62 9.87
C VAL A 79 10.08 -5.52 9.49
N SER A 80 9.88 -6.38 8.52
CA SER A 80 10.87 -7.36 8.07
C SER A 80 11.86 -6.73 7.09
N LYS A 81 13.11 -7.17 7.12
CA LYS A 81 14.13 -6.89 6.10
C LYS A 81 13.68 -7.29 4.69
N LEU A 82 12.74 -8.24 4.58
CA LEU A 82 12.13 -8.63 3.30
C LEU A 82 11.40 -7.48 2.61
N THR A 83 11.02 -6.41 3.33
CA THR A 83 10.48 -5.17 2.74
C THR A 83 11.47 -4.56 1.75
N ASN A 84 12.78 -4.71 2.01
CA ASN A 84 13.86 -4.28 1.12
C ASN A 84 14.44 -5.44 0.28
N ASN A 85 13.70 -6.55 0.13
CA ASN A 85 14.16 -7.77 -0.52
C ASN A 85 15.42 -8.42 0.12
N ASP A 86 15.74 -8.05 1.36
CA ASP A 86 16.84 -8.65 2.11
C ASP A 86 16.39 -9.94 2.81
N THR A 87 16.84 -11.06 2.26
CA THR A 87 16.53 -12.41 2.77
C THR A 87 17.30 -12.79 4.02
N SER A 88 18.20 -11.94 4.54
CA SER A 88 18.94 -12.16 5.79
C SER A 88 18.09 -11.97 7.06
N CYS A 89 16.78 -11.70 6.90
CA CYS A 89 15.85 -11.54 8.02
C CYS A 89 15.85 -12.77 8.93
N PRO A 90 16.19 -12.63 10.24
CA PRO A 90 16.27 -13.76 11.16
C PRO A 90 14.94 -14.51 11.31
N ILE A 91 13.83 -13.78 11.37
CA ILE A 91 12.48 -14.36 11.48
C ILE A 91 12.15 -15.21 10.23
N PHE A 92 12.49 -14.70 9.04
CA PHE A 92 12.30 -15.44 7.80
C PHE A 92 13.15 -16.72 7.77
N THR A 93 14.36 -16.65 8.28
CA THR A 93 15.23 -17.81 8.38
C THR A 93 14.65 -18.84 9.36
N ALA A 94 14.14 -18.42 10.51
CA ALA A 94 13.47 -19.29 11.47
C ALA A 94 12.19 -19.91 10.88
N TRP A 95 11.37 -19.11 10.22
CA TRP A 95 10.19 -19.58 9.50
C TRP A 95 10.52 -20.66 8.47
N LYS A 96 11.58 -20.47 7.66
CA LYS A 96 12.04 -21.51 6.71
C LYS A 96 12.42 -22.79 7.41
N LYS A 97 13.19 -22.71 8.51
CA LYS A 97 13.58 -23.90 9.29
C LYS A 97 12.36 -24.69 9.78
N CYS A 98 11.33 -23.99 10.25
CA CYS A 98 10.10 -24.64 10.72
C CYS A 98 9.28 -25.20 9.56
N ARG A 99 9.10 -24.44 8.47
CA ARG A 99 8.31 -24.86 7.31
C ARG A 99 8.87 -26.10 6.61
N TYR A 100 10.18 -26.16 6.45
CA TYR A 100 10.85 -27.26 5.72
C TYR A 100 11.38 -28.36 6.63
N ALA A 101 11.07 -28.32 7.91
CA ALA A 101 11.36 -29.41 8.81
C ALA A 101 10.52 -30.65 8.47
N ALA A 102 11.07 -31.84 8.74
CA ALA A 102 10.36 -33.09 8.46
C ALA A 102 9.00 -33.13 9.19
N GLU A 103 8.02 -33.73 8.55
CA GLU A 103 6.67 -33.85 9.09
C GLU A 103 6.69 -34.59 10.43
N GLY A 104 5.88 -34.14 11.39
CA GLY A 104 5.83 -34.69 12.75
C GLY A 104 6.95 -34.24 13.67
N THR A 105 7.90 -33.42 13.18
CA THR A 105 8.90 -32.79 14.07
C THR A 105 8.30 -31.61 14.81
N VAL A 106 8.89 -31.30 15.98
CA VAL A 106 8.47 -30.15 16.79
C VAL A 106 8.49 -28.84 16.02
N LEU A 107 9.49 -28.64 15.17
CA LEU A 107 9.59 -27.45 14.33
C LEU A 107 8.48 -27.36 13.27
N ASN A 108 8.15 -28.48 12.64
CA ASN A 108 7.04 -28.52 11.68
C ASN A 108 5.71 -28.21 12.37
N GLU A 109 5.50 -28.73 13.59
CA GLU A 109 4.30 -28.41 14.38
C GLU A 109 4.23 -26.92 14.76
N GLN A 110 5.34 -26.24 15.03
CA GLN A 110 5.35 -24.79 15.23
C GLN A 110 4.89 -24.03 13.98
N HIS A 111 5.29 -24.48 12.79
CA HIS A 111 4.80 -23.89 11.54
C HIS A 111 3.29 -24.10 11.37
N LYS A 112 2.78 -25.32 11.60
CA LYS A 112 1.36 -25.66 11.51
C LYS A 112 0.47 -24.88 12.50
N LYS A 113 1.00 -24.54 13.67
CA LYS A 113 0.32 -23.68 14.65
C LYS A 113 0.18 -22.22 14.19
N GLY A 114 0.84 -21.83 13.11
CA GLY A 114 0.74 -20.47 12.56
C GLY A 114 1.37 -19.38 13.43
N ILE A 115 2.37 -19.72 14.28
CA ILE A 115 3.02 -18.76 15.19
C ILE A 115 3.76 -17.63 14.47
N PHE A 116 4.14 -17.83 13.20
CA PHE A 116 4.75 -16.82 12.35
C PHE A 116 3.64 -16.06 11.61
N GLN A 117 3.04 -15.09 12.25
CA GLN A 117 2.00 -14.28 11.60
C GLN A 117 2.65 -13.26 10.65
N LYS A 118 2.93 -13.72 9.42
CA LYS A 118 3.40 -12.87 8.36
C LYS A 118 2.25 -11.98 7.87
N ARG A 119 2.50 -10.68 7.81
CA ARG A 119 1.57 -9.68 7.30
C ARG A 119 2.18 -8.99 6.09
N PHE A 120 1.35 -8.72 5.12
CA PHE A 120 1.70 -8.00 3.91
C PHE A 120 0.79 -6.80 3.76
N SER A 121 1.37 -5.64 3.58
CA SER A 121 0.62 -4.40 3.42
C SER A 121 1.21 -3.58 2.28
N ARG A 122 0.36 -3.01 1.45
CA ARG A 122 0.74 -2.03 0.45
C ARG A 122 0.42 -0.65 0.95
N TYR A 123 1.38 0.25 0.91
CA TYR A 123 1.19 1.66 1.23
C TYR A 123 1.49 2.51 0.01
N VAL A 124 0.70 3.54 -0.17
CA VAL A 124 0.83 4.53 -1.24
C VAL A 124 0.70 5.93 -0.65
N LEU A 125 1.30 6.91 -1.31
CA LEU A 125 1.02 8.30 -1.04
C LEU A 125 -0.26 8.70 -1.74
N ILE A 126 -1.16 9.37 -1.05
CA ILE A 126 -2.41 9.90 -1.58
C ILE A 126 -2.53 11.39 -1.29
N GLN A 127 -3.31 12.09 -2.10
CA GLN A 127 -3.93 13.37 -1.72
C GLN A 127 -5.41 13.14 -1.46
N ILE A 128 -5.92 13.70 -0.37
CA ILE A 128 -7.34 13.67 -0.04
C ILE A 128 -8.00 14.82 -0.81
N MET A 129 -8.86 14.48 -1.78
CA MET A 129 -9.51 15.45 -2.65
C MET A 129 -10.84 15.93 -2.06
N GLU A 130 -11.58 15.01 -1.41
CA GLU A 130 -12.82 15.29 -0.70
C GLU A 130 -12.96 14.32 0.48
N ASP A 131 -13.36 14.83 1.65
CA ASP A 131 -13.71 14.02 2.81
C ASP A 131 -14.75 14.77 3.64
N LYS A 132 -16.01 14.35 3.52
CA LYS A 132 -17.14 14.97 4.25
C LYS A 132 -17.11 14.67 5.75
N ASN A 133 -16.45 13.59 6.14
CA ASN A 133 -16.35 13.17 7.52
C ASN A 133 -15.22 13.93 8.25
N ASN A 134 -14.12 14.23 7.54
CA ASN A 134 -12.95 14.93 8.05
C ASN A 134 -12.51 16.05 7.09
N PRO A 135 -13.23 17.17 7.00
CA PRO A 135 -12.93 18.27 6.07
C PRO A 135 -11.53 18.85 6.25
N ASP A 136 -10.96 18.80 7.44
CA ASP A 136 -9.61 19.32 7.75
C ASP A 136 -8.51 18.51 7.07
N LEU A 137 -8.80 17.31 6.59
CA LEU A 137 -7.86 16.48 5.85
C LEU A 137 -7.85 16.78 4.35
N VAL A 138 -8.82 17.53 3.85
CA VAL A 138 -8.91 17.86 2.41
C VAL A 138 -7.69 18.67 1.98
N GLY A 139 -7.08 18.25 0.88
CA GLY A 139 -5.83 18.82 0.36
C GLY A 139 -4.57 18.19 0.95
N GLN A 140 -4.65 17.51 2.09
CA GLN A 140 -3.49 16.91 2.74
C GLN A 140 -2.94 15.72 1.95
N TYR A 141 -1.61 15.55 2.05
CA TYR A 141 -0.88 14.42 1.50
C TYR A 141 -0.59 13.44 2.63
N MET A 142 -1.10 12.22 2.49
CA MET A 142 -1.02 11.21 3.55
C MET A 142 -0.67 9.84 2.96
N PHE A 143 -0.16 8.95 3.79
CA PHE A 143 -0.05 7.54 3.41
C PHE A 143 -1.39 6.85 3.54
N TRP A 144 -1.63 5.90 2.68
CA TRP A 144 -2.80 5.05 2.78
C TRP A 144 -2.42 3.59 2.60
N LYS A 145 -2.92 2.75 3.49
CA LYS A 145 -2.82 1.31 3.32
C LYS A 145 -3.80 0.88 2.23
N LEU A 146 -3.27 0.62 1.04
CA LEU A 146 -4.05 0.29 -0.15
C LEU A 146 -4.69 -1.10 -0.01
N PRO A 147 -6.03 -1.20 0.07
CA PRO A 147 -6.73 -2.48 0.15
C PRO A 147 -6.56 -3.28 -1.15
N LYS A 148 -6.52 -4.61 -1.04
CA LYS A 148 -6.39 -5.49 -2.20
C LYS A 148 -7.49 -5.25 -3.23
N SER A 149 -8.74 -5.11 -2.80
CA SER A 149 -9.89 -4.86 -3.68
C SER A 149 -9.71 -3.60 -4.54
N VAL A 150 -9.29 -2.50 -3.92
CA VAL A 150 -9.04 -1.23 -4.64
C VAL A 150 -7.82 -1.33 -5.55
N TYR A 151 -6.74 -2.01 -5.08
CA TYR A 151 -5.56 -2.26 -5.89
C TYR A 151 -5.90 -3.04 -7.18
N GLU A 152 -6.75 -4.06 -7.10
CA GLU A 152 -7.17 -4.86 -8.24
C GLU A 152 -7.94 -4.01 -9.27
N VAL A 153 -8.82 -3.12 -8.82
CA VAL A 153 -9.54 -2.18 -9.70
C VAL A 153 -8.58 -1.24 -10.43
N ILE A 154 -7.62 -0.67 -9.69
CA ILE A 154 -6.59 0.21 -10.27
C ILE A 154 -5.74 -0.55 -11.27
N ASN A 155 -5.25 -1.74 -10.89
CA ASN A 155 -4.40 -2.56 -11.75
C ASN A 155 -5.13 -2.97 -13.02
N ALA A 156 -6.39 -3.33 -12.96
CA ALA A 156 -7.21 -3.66 -14.13
C ALA A 156 -7.37 -2.48 -15.12
N LYS A 157 -7.40 -1.24 -14.62
CA LYS A 157 -7.44 -0.04 -15.48
C LYS A 157 -6.06 0.32 -16.03
N MET A 158 -5.00 0.17 -15.22
CA MET A 158 -3.63 0.49 -15.64
C MET A 158 -3.02 -0.57 -16.56
N ASN A 159 -3.35 -1.84 -16.31
CA ASN A 159 -2.84 -3.00 -17.04
C ASN A 159 -3.99 -3.87 -17.56
N PRO A 160 -4.80 -3.36 -18.49
CA PRO A 160 -5.91 -4.13 -19.04
C PRO A 160 -5.39 -5.36 -19.77
N SER A 161 -6.13 -6.47 -19.69
CA SER A 161 -5.77 -7.67 -20.43
C SER A 161 -5.66 -7.38 -21.93
N LYS A 162 -4.74 -8.05 -22.61
CA LYS A 162 -4.52 -7.89 -24.07
C LYS A 162 -5.81 -8.13 -24.84
N ASP A 163 -6.63 -9.08 -24.39
CA ASP A 163 -7.88 -9.47 -25.05
C ASP A 163 -9.01 -8.47 -24.83
N SER A 164 -8.90 -7.58 -23.83
CA SER A 164 -9.90 -6.56 -23.57
C SER A 164 -9.96 -5.49 -24.67
N GLY A 165 -8.91 -5.33 -25.47
CA GLY A 165 -8.75 -4.26 -26.45
C GLY A 165 -8.77 -2.85 -25.84
N ARG A 166 -8.63 -2.72 -24.52
CA ARG A 166 -8.59 -1.42 -23.83
C ARG A 166 -7.16 -0.89 -23.76
N ALA A 167 -7.02 0.42 -23.86
CA ALA A 167 -5.75 1.07 -23.59
C ALA A 167 -5.51 1.20 -22.07
N PRO A 168 -4.24 1.14 -21.60
CA PRO A 168 -3.89 1.48 -20.23
C PRO A 168 -4.30 2.92 -19.89
N VAL A 169 -4.86 3.12 -18.70
CA VAL A 169 -5.22 4.45 -18.18
C VAL A 169 -4.28 4.79 -17.04
N PRO A 170 -3.58 5.93 -17.05
CA PRO A 170 -2.67 6.33 -15.98
C PRO A 170 -3.43 6.81 -14.75
N VAL A 171 -4.00 5.88 -13.97
CA VAL A 171 -4.84 6.20 -12.80
C VAL A 171 -4.06 6.97 -11.74
N MET A 172 -2.83 6.55 -11.47
CA MET A 172 -2.04 7.07 -10.34
C MET A 172 -1.16 8.28 -10.68
N ASP A 173 -1.21 8.80 -11.91
CA ASP A 173 -0.42 9.95 -12.30
C ASP A 173 -0.86 11.22 -11.56
N PHE A 174 0.10 12.02 -11.05
CA PHE A 174 -0.21 13.18 -10.24
C PHE A 174 -0.66 14.42 -11.05
N LEU A 175 -0.43 14.46 -12.37
CA LEU A 175 -0.91 15.54 -13.25
C LEU A 175 -2.15 15.16 -14.06
N PHE A 176 -2.16 13.96 -14.65
CA PHE A 176 -3.28 13.52 -15.51
C PHE A 176 -3.89 12.18 -15.08
N GLY A 177 -3.71 11.81 -13.84
CA GLY A 177 -4.36 10.63 -13.27
C GLY A 177 -5.84 10.82 -13.02
N ARG A 178 -6.40 9.90 -12.25
CA ARG A 178 -7.83 9.85 -11.94
C ARG A 178 -8.05 9.94 -10.44
N GLU A 179 -9.17 10.50 -10.05
CA GLU A 179 -9.67 10.38 -8.69
C GLU A 179 -10.28 9.00 -8.46
N ILE A 180 -10.27 8.58 -7.21
CA ILE A 180 -10.88 7.34 -6.74
C ILE A 180 -11.93 7.71 -5.72
N PHE A 181 -13.19 7.44 -6.03
CA PHE A 181 -14.29 7.51 -5.08
C PHE A 181 -14.21 6.27 -4.19
N LEU A 182 -13.88 6.50 -2.93
CA LEU A 182 -13.67 5.45 -1.94
C LEU A 182 -14.89 5.34 -1.05
N GLU A 183 -15.43 4.13 -0.96
CA GLU A 183 -16.44 3.75 0.03
C GLU A 183 -15.84 2.73 0.99
N VAL A 184 -16.06 2.95 2.28
CA VAL A 184 -15.63 2.01 3.33
C VAL A 184 -16.86 1.57 4.08
N HIS A 185 -17.25 0.33 3.83
CA HIS A 185 -18.45 -0.26 4.38
C HIS A 185 -18.16 -0.92 5.72
N PRO A 186 -19.09 -0.87 6.70
CA PRO A 186 -19.02 -1.69 7.91
C PRO A 186 -19.04 -3.17 7.54
N GLY A 187 -18.42 -3.98 8.36
CA GLY A 187 -18.54 -5.43 8.24
C GLY A 187 -20.00 -5.88 8.39
N PRO A 188 -20.35 -7.07 7.92
CA PRO A 188 -21.72 -7.58 8.01
C PRO A 188 -22.17 -7.66 9.47
N ASP A 189 -23.30 -7.04 9.78
CA ASP A 189 -23.97 -7.12 11.09
C ASP A 189 -24.82 -8.39 11.16
N ASP A 190 -24.24 -9.53 10.82
CA ASP A 190 -24.88 -10.83 10.91
C ASP A 190 -24.39 -11.56 12.15
N ARG A 191 -25.26 -11.65 13.15
CA ARG A 191 -24.99 -12.35 14.42
C ARG A 191 -24.65 -13.84 14.23
N ASN A 192 -24.96 -14.42 13.08
CA ASN A 192 -24.62 -15.80 12.71
C ASN A 192 -23.29 -15.88 11.93
N ALA A 193 -22.72 -14.75 11.50
CA ALA A 193 -21.43 -14.76 10.85
C ALA A 193 -20.30 -15.03 11.86
N PRO A 194 -19.25 -15.76 11.47
CA PRO A 194 -18.06 -15.89 12.31
C PRO A 194 -17.55 -14.51 12.74
N GLU A 195 -17.14 -14.36 14.00
CA GLU A 195 -16.66 -13.06 14.55
C GLU A 195 -15.65 -12.36 13.66
N ARG A 196 -14.83 -13.12 12.94
CA ARG A 196 -13.87 -12.61 11.97
C ARG A 196 -14.55 -11.85 10.82
N LYS A 197 -15.70 -12.35 10.30
CA LYS A 197 -16.45 -11.67 9.24
C LYS A 197 -17.21 -10.45 9.73
N LEU A 198 -17.65 -10.43 10.98
CA LEU A 198 -18.31 -9.27 11.59
C LEU A 198 -17.39 -8.06 11.69
N ARG A 199 -16.07 -8.26 11.65
CA ARG A 199 -15.05 -7.20 11.76
C ARG A 199 -14.40 -6.83 10.42
N GLU A 200 -14.72 -7.52 9.34
CA GLU A 200 -14.14 -7.24 8.02
C GLU A 200 -14.76 -5.96 7.43
N ILE A 201 -13.98 -4.89 7.46
CA ILE A 201 -14.30 -3.66 6.73
C ILE A 201 -14.10 -3.93 5.24
N SER A 202 -15.11 -3.62 4.44
CA SER A 202 -15.04 -3.74 2.98
C SER A 202 -14.69 -2.40 2.36
N TYR A 203 -13.67 -2.38 1.50
CA TYR A 203 -13.27 -1.23 0.74
C TYR A 203 -13.70 -1.37 -0.72
N MET A 204 -14.42 -0.37 -1.23
CA MET A 204 -14.79 -0.25 -2.64
C MET A 204 -14.19 1.02 -3.21
N GLY A 205 -13.69 0.94 -4.43
CA GLY A 205 -13.11 2.08 -5.14
C GLY A 205 -13.66 2.16 -6.55
N GLU A 206 -14.23 3.31 -6.90
CA GLU A 206 -14.62 3.64 -8.27
C GLU A 206 -13.65 4.67 -8.83
N ILE A 207 -13.13 4.42 -10.04
CA ILE A 207 -12.17 5.30 -10.70
C ILE A 207 -12.94 6.27 -11.60
N SER A 208 -12.78 7.56 -11.35
CA SER A 208 -13.34 8.63 -12.18
C SER A 208 -12.84 8.53 -13.63
N GLU A 209 -13.68 8.91 -14.58
CA GLU A 209 -13.25 9.08 -15.97
C GLU A 209 -12.57 10.45 -16.19
N ASP A 210 -12.75 11.40 -15.27
CA ASP A 210 -12.16 12.73 -15.38
C ASP A 210 -10.68 12.73 -15.03
N ILE A 211 -9.92 13.53 -15.78
CA ILE A 211 -8.51 13.77 -15.52
C ILE A 211 -8.40 14.90 -14.50
N VAL A 212 -7.74 14.62 -13.39
CA VAL A 212 -7.58 15.58 -12.31
C VAL A 212 -6.11 15.68 -11.92
N SER A 213 -5.59 16.89 -11.82
CA SER A 213 -4.24 17.14 -11.27
C SER A 213 -4.29 17.24 -9.76
N CYS A 214 -3.20 16.86 -9.09
CA CYS A 214 -2.99 17.16 -7.68
C CYS A 214 -3.00 18.67 -7.43
N LYS A 215 -3.29 19.06 -6.19
CA LYS A 215 -3.39 20.46 -5.75
C LYS A 215 -2.39 20.73 -4.62
N ASN A 216 -2.13 22.00 -4.34
CA ASN A 216 -1.46 22.38 -3.09
C ASN A 216 -2.33 21.96 -1.87
N PRO A 217 -1.76 21.83 -0.68
CA PRO A 217 -2.53 21.52 0.53
C PRO A 217 -3.67 22.51 0.83
N ASP A 218 -3.55 23.75 0.40
CA ASP A 218 -4.58 24.78 0.50
C ASP A 218 -5.68 24.70 -0.58
N GLY A 219 -5.61 23.68 -1.44
CA GLY A 219 -6.56 23.46 -2.54
C GLY A 219 -6.25 24.26 -3.81
N SER A 220 -5.27 25.15 -3.80
CA SER A 220 -4.87 25.93 -4.99
C SER A 220 -4.17 25.03 -6.03
N PRO A 221 -4.24 25.37 -7.34
CA PRO A 221 -3.59 24.59 -8.38
C PRO A 221 -2.07 24.53 -8.21
N LEU A 222 -1.47 23.37 -8.53
CA LEU A 222 -0.03 23.19 -8.61
C LEU A 222 0.57 23.81 -9.89
N LEU A 223 -0.25 23.90 -10.94
CA LEU A 223 0.11 24.44 -12.24
C LEU A 223 -0.36 25.88 -12.36
N ASN A 224 0.43 26.71 -13.00
CA ASN A 224 -0.04 28.02 -13.47
C ASN A 224 -0.81 27.87 -14.80
N ALA A 225 -1.39 28.96 -15.30
CA ALA A 225 -2.24 28.92 -16.51
C ALA A 225 -1.49 28.46 -17.78
N GLU A 226 -0.22 28.83 -17.94
CA GLU A 226 0.60 28.41 -19.07
C GLU A 226 0.92 26.93 -19.02
N GLU A 227 1.29 26.43 -17.84
CA GLU A 227 1.58 25.03 -17.59
C GLU A 227 0.33 24.15 -17.76
N GLN A 228 -0.83 24.67 -17.32
CA GLN A 228 -2.10 23.99 -17.52
C GLN A 228 -2.43 23.87 -19.03
N ALA A 229 -2.19 24.91 -19.82
CA ALA A 229 -2.39 24.86 -21.26
C ALA A 229 -1.47 23.83 -21.96
N VAL A 230 -0.22 23.68 -21.49
CA VAL A 230 0.69 22.63 -21.97
C VAL A 230 0.13 21.23 -21.63
N LEU A 231 -0.31 21.04 -20.39
CA LEU A 231 -0.92 19.78 -19.95
C LEU A 231 -2.18 19.45 -20.75
N ASP A 232 -3.08 20.41 -20.92
CA ASP A 232 -4.33 20.22 -21.67
C ASP A 232 -4.08 19.83 -23.13
N THR A 233 -3.07 20.43 -23.75
CA THR A 233 -2.65 20.09 -25.11
C THR A 233 -2.16 18.65 -25.18
N TYR A 234 -1.29 18.23 -24.26
CA TYR A 234 -0.79 16.87 -24.16
C TYR A 234 -1.92 15.86 -23.90
N VAL A 235 -2.77 16.13 -22.90
CA VAL A 235 -3.91 15.27 -22.57
C VAL A 235 -4.87 15.13 -23.75
N SER A 236 -5.12 16.22 -24.49
CA SER A 236 -5.98 16.18 -25.66
C SER A 236 -5.42 15.28 -26.76
N ALA A 237 -4.12 15.34 -27.00
CA ALA A 237 -3.43 14.46 -27.95
C ALA A 237 -3.43 13.00 -27.48
N MET A 238 -3.21 12.76 -26.19
CA MET A 238 -3.20 11.40 -25.62
C MET A 238 -4.59 10.74 -25.51
N LYS A 239 -5.68 11.51 -25.53
CA LYS A 239 -7.04 10.95 -25.51
C LYS A 239 -7.31 10.01 -26.70
N GLU A 240 -6.76 10.28 -27.87
CA GLU A 240 -6.86 9.37 -29.01
C GLU A 240 -6.13 8.06 -28.73
N VAL A 241 -4.92 8.14 -28.16
CA VAL A 241 -4.10 6.97 -27.80
C VAL A 241 -4.86 6.11 -26.78
N TRP A 242 -5.40 6.71 -25.71
CA TRP A 242 -6.12 5.98 -24.66
C TRP A 242 -7.46 5.36 -25.12
N ARG A 243 -8.06 5.89 -26.18
CA ARG A 243 -9.30 5.35 -26.77
C ARG A 243 -9.06 4.29 -27.81
N SER A 244 -7.89 4.27 -28.42
CA SER A 244 -7.58 3.32 -29.48
C SER A 244 -7.46 1.90 -28.94
N ARG A 245 -7.99 0.93 -29.69
CA ARG A 245 -7.80 -0.51 -29.44
C ARG A 245 -6.61 -1.09 -30.22
N ASP A 246 -6.06 -0.33 -31.17
CA ASP A 246 -4.93 -0.76 -31.99
C ASP A 246 -3.58 -0.48 -31.29
N PRO A 247 -2.82 -1.51 -30.93
CA PRO A 247 -1.53 -1.35 -30.26
C PRO A 247 -0.49 -0.64 -31.13
N GLU A 248 -0.50 -0.85 -32.43
CA GLU A 248 0.45 -0.23 -33.37
C GLU A 248 0.17 1.26 -33.51
N PHE A 249 -1.09 1.63 -33.68
CA PHE A 249 -1.52 3.03 -33.65
C PHE A 249 -1.08 3.72 -32.36
N ARG A 250 -1.38 3.10 -31.21
CA ARG A 250 -0.97 3.65 -29.90
C ARG A 250 0.52 3.92 -29.83
N LEU A 251 1.34 2.92 -30.21
CA LEU A 251 2.79 3.05 -30.16
C LEU A 251 3.29 4.19 -31.06
N ASN A 252 2.80 4.26 -32.29
CA ASN A 252 3.26 5.24 -33.26
C ASN A 252 2.77 6.66 -32.88
N LYS A 253 1.53 6.79 -32.43
CA LYS A 253 0.97 8.08 -32.01
C LYS A 253 1.63 8.60 -30.74
N THR A 254 1.92 7.74 -29.76
CA THR A 254 2.68 8.12 -28.56
C THR A 254 4.09 8.64 -28.94
N LYS A 255 4.79 7.97 -29.87
CA LYS A 255 6.10 8.47 -30.35
C LYS A 255 6.00 9.85 -31.00
N GLU A 256 4.98 10.06 -31.83
CA GLU A 256 4.71 11.36 -32.47
C GLU A 256 4.48 12.46 -31.42
N ILE A 257 3.62 12.21 -30.46
CA ILE A 257 3.30 13.17 -29.36
C ILE A 257 4.55 13.47 -28.54
N ASN A 258 5.33 12.45 -28.17
CA ASN A 258 6.52 12.60 -27.36
C ASN A 258 7.67 13.33 -28.07
N ALA A 259 7.66 13.35 -29.39
CA ALA A 259 8.63 14.14 -30.18
C ALA A 259 8.34 15.64 -30.21
N GLN A 260 7.14 16.06 -29.79
CA GLN A 260 6.72 17.47 -29.82
C GLN A 260 7.43 18.30 -28.72
N GLU A 261 7.67 19.57 -29.01
CA GLU A 261 8.30 20.51 -28.07
C GLU A 261 7.49 20.66 -26.76
N ASN A 262 6.16 20.66 -26.87
CA ASN A 262 5.28 20.74 -25.71
C ASN A 262 5.48 19.58 -24.73
N THR A 263 5.84 18.38 -25.20
CA THR A 263 6.13 17.23 -24.33
C THR A 263 7.45 17.43 -23.57
N LYS A 264 8.43 18.11 -24.16
CA LYS A 264 9.68 18.50 -23.46
C LYS A 264 9.36 19.48 -22.33
N LYS A 265 8.51 20.49 -22.60
CA LYS A 265 8.05 21.44 -21.58
C LYS A 265 7.29 20.73 -20.47
N LEU A 266 6.45 19.74 -20.80
CA LEU A 266 5.74 18.93 -19.83
C LEU A 266 6.72 18.20 -18.89
N GLY A 267 7.85 17.71 -19.40
CA GLY A 267 8.90 17.10 -18.59
C GLY A 267 9.46 18.02 -17.52
N GLU A 268 9.68 19.30 -17.85
CA GLU A 268 10.14 20.32 -16.87
C GLU A 268 9.05 20.62 -15.84
N ILE A 269 7.79 20.71 -16.29
CA ILE A 269 6.63 20.87 -15.40
C ILE A 269 6.56 19.71 -14.40
N TYR A 270 6.72 18.48 -14.88
CA TYR A 270 6.73 17.29 -14.01
C TYR A 270 7.77 17.37 -12.91
N LYS A 271 9.03 17.71 -13.24
CA LYS A 271 10.10 17.88 -12.25
C LYS A 271 9.71 18.89 -11.19
N ARG A 272 9.33 20.10 -11.64
CA ARG A 272 8.97 21.19 -10.74
C ARG A 272 7.81 20.82 -9.80
N VAL A 273 6.75 20.21 -10.35
CA VAL A 273 5.59 19.81 -9.56
C VAL A 273 5.95 18.70 -8.58
N LEU A 274 6.74 17.72 -9.01
CA LEU A 274 7.20 16.65 -8.13
C LEU A 274 8.03 17.17 -6.96
N GLU A 275 8.98 18.11 -7.22
CA GLU A 275 9.74 18.76 -6.15
C GLU A 275 8.83 19.52 -5.18
N LYS A 276 7.83 20.20 -5.72
CA LYS A 276 6.85 20.90 -4.90
C LYS A 276 6.03 19.92 -4.03
N ILE A 277 5.57 18.79 -4.60
CA ILE A 277 4.87 17.75 -3.82
C ILE A 277 5.78 17.21 -2.72
N LYS A 278 7.05 16.92 -3.02
CA LYS A 278 8.01 16.42 -2.02
C LYS A 278 8.26 17.41 -0.88
N SER A 279 8.09 18.71 -1.09
CA SER A 279 8.31 19.70 -0.05
C SER A 279 7.26 19.69 1.06
N PHE A 280 6.08 19.15 0.80
CA PHE A 280 4.98 19.07 1.79
C PHE A 280 4.40 17.67 1.97
N ALA A 281 4.74 16.73 1.11
CA ALA A 281 4.31 15.34 1.26
C ALA A 281 5.29 14.54 2.14
N PRO A 282 4.80 13.64 3.00
CA PRO A 282 5.67 12.74 3.75
C PRO A 282 6.39 11.76 2.80
N ASN A 283 7.59 11.32 3.19
CA ASN A 283 8.34 10.33 2.42
C ASN A 283 7.94 8.91 2.84
N LEU A 284 7.40 8.15 1.90
CA LEU A 284 6.85 6.81 2.14
C LEU A 284 7.90 5.83 2.70
N ILE A 285 9.10 5.83 2.11
CA ILE A 285 10.16 4.90 2.51
C ILE A 285 10.76 5.28 3.85
N ASP A 286 10.99 6.57 4.08
CA ASP A 286 11.60 7.07 5.31
C ASP A 286 10.69 6.83 6.52
N GLU A 287 9.37 6.86 6.33
CA GLU A 287 8.43 6.68 7.43
C GLU A 287 7.97 5.23 7.62
N LEU A 288 7.65 4.53 6.54
CA LEU A 288 7.04 3.21 6.59
C LEU A 288 7.93 2.08 6.06
N GLY A 289 9.09 2.41 5.45
CA GLY A 289 10.06 1.43 5.01
C GLY A 289 10.71 0.67 6.17
N TYR A 290 11.49 -0.35 5.84
CA TYR A 290 12.29 -1.05 6.83
C TYR A 290 13.33 -0.10 7.44
N LYS A 291 13.34 -0.06 8.76
CA LYS A 291 14.40 0.57 9.57
C LYS A 291 15.14 -0.50 10.34
N GLU A 292 16.43 -0.28 10.55
CA GLU A 292 17.20 -1.21 11.39
C GLU A 292 16.56 -1.30 12.77
N TRP A 293 16.34 -2.52 13.23
CA TRP A 293 15.74 -2.76 14.53
C TRP A 293 16.59 -2.21 15.65
N THR A 294 15.98 -1.64 16.67
CA THR A 294 16.67 -1.26 17.89
C THR A 294 17.29 -2.50 18.55
N ASP A 295 18.28 -2.31 19.43
CA ASP A 295 18.92 -3.43 20.12
C ASP A 295 17.91 -4.17 21.02
N GLU A 296 16.94 -3.48 21.59
CA GLU A 296 15.84 -4.08 22.32
C GLU A 296 14.95 -4.95 21.42
N GLN A 297 14.57 -4.44 20.25
CA GLN A 297 13.80 -5.22 19.25
C GLN A 297 14.58 -6.43 18.77
N LYS A 298 15.89 -6.29 18.50
CA LYS A 298 16.77 -7.41 18.11
C LYS A 298 16.81 -8.49 19.19
N ALA A 299 17.02 -8.08 20.44
CA ALA A 299 17.06 -8.99 21.57
C ALA A 299 15.73 -9.72 21.78
N ARG A 300 14.60 -8.98 21.70
CA ARG A 300 13.26 -9.55 21.84
C ARG A 300 12.94 -10.56 20.71
N VAL A 301 13.23 -10.20 19.46
CA VAL A 301 13.08 -11.08 18.30
C VAL A 301 13.95 -12.33 18.42
N GLN A 302 15.23 -12.17 18.81
CA GLN A 302 16.15 -13.30 18.95
C GLN A 302 15.67 -14.27 20.04
N ASN A 303 15.27 -13.76 21.20
CA ASN A 303 14.72 -14.57 22.28
C ASN A 303 13.47 -15.34 21.83
N TRP A 304 12.55 -14.66 21.12
CA TRP A 304 11.37 -15.29 20.55
C TRP A 304 11.73 -16.42 19.57
N ILE A 305 12.69 -16.19 18.67
CA ILE A 305 13.19 -17.20 17.72
C ILE A 305 13.78 -18.41 18.45
N ASP A 306 14.58 -18.17 19.48
CA ASP A 306 15.25 -19.25 20.24
C ASP A 306 14.24 -20.17 20.94
N ILE A 307 13.16 -19.59 21.49
CA ILE A 307 12.06 -20.35 22.09
C ILE A 307 11.34 -21.19 21.03
N VAL A 308 10.98 -20.56 19.91
CA VAL A 308 10.31 -21.27 18.81
C VAL A 308 11.14 -22.41 18.24
N LEU A 309 12.45 -22.20 18.05
CA LEU A 309 13.35 -23.24 17.53
C LEU A 309 13.62 -24.39 18.51
N LYS A 310 13.37 -24.18 19.81
CA LYS A 310 13.33 -25.26 20.81
C LYS A 310 12.00 -26.03 20.78
N GLY A 311 11.00 -25.54 20.04
CA GLY A 311 9.68 -26.14 19.98
C GLY A 311 8.74 -25.71 21.10
N GLU A 312 9.14 -24.73 21.86
CA GLU A 312 8.37 -24.17 22.96
C GLU A 312 7.41 -23.06 22.43
N ASP A 313 6.34 -22.78 23.18
CA ASP A 313 5.41 -21.72 22.82
C ASP A 313 5.84 -20.42 23.52
N PRO A 314 6.24 -19.38 22.77
CA PRO A 314 6.68 -18.12 23.35
C PRO A 314 5.61 -17.41 24.20
N ALA A 315 4.32 -17.70 23.97
CA ALA A 315 3.22 -17.10 24.71
C ALA A 315 3.01 -17.75 26.08
N THR A 316 3.51 -18.99 26.31
CA THR A 316 3.27 -19.71 27.57
C THR A 316 4.22 -19.31 28.70
N PHE A 317 5.27 -18.53 28.43
CA PHE A 317 6.22 -18.05 29.43
C PHE A 317 5.72 -16.87 30.27
N GLY A 318 4.46 -16.51 30.20
CA GLY A 318 3.84 -15.47 31.04
C GLY A 318 2.33 -15.52 30.96
N ASN A 319 1.68 -15.47 32.11
CA ASN A 319 0.22 -15.33 32.22
C ASN A 319 -0.22 -13.93 31.74
N VAL A 320 -0.21 -13.69 30.46
CA VAL A 320 -0.77 -12.44 29.89
C VAL A 320 -1.90 -12.79 28.94
N THR A 321 -3.08 -12.76 29.49
CA THR A 321 -4.36 -12.72 28.76
C THR A 321 -4.71 -11.26 28.49
N THR A 322 -3.97 -10.58 27.63
CA THR A 322 -4.37 -9.25 27.16
C THR A 322 -4.43 -9.27 25.65
N ASP A 323 -5.64 -9.05 25.14
CA ASP A 323 -5.82 -8.71 23.72
C ASP A 323 -4.90 -7.51 23.40
N PRO A 324 -4.22 -7.52 22.25
CA PRO A 324 -3.42 -6.39 21.84
C PRO A 324 -4.31 -5.15 21.79
N ASN A 325 -4.00 -4.17 22.65
CA ASN A 325 -4.69 -2.88 22.59
C ASN A 325 -4.43 -2.28 21.20
N PRO A 326 -5.46 -2.00 20.39
CA PRO A 326 -5.28 -1.39 19.08
C PRO A 326 -4.52 -0.07 19.11
N ALA A 327 -4.44 0.58 20.28
CA ALA A 327 -3.72 1.82 20.51
C ALA A 327 -2.19 1.62 20.56
N ASP A 328 -1.71 0.41 20.89
CA ASP A 328 -0.28 0.11 21.02
C ASP A 328 0.35 -0.39 19.70
N ASP A 329 -0.44 -0.54 18.64
CA ASP A 329 0.07 -0.87 17.31
C ASP A 329 0.37 0.42 16.53
N PRO A 330 1.62 0.88 16.48
CA PRO A 330 2.01 2.12 15.83
C PRO A 330 1.69 2.14 14.32
N PHE A 331 1.39 0.98 13.74
CA PHE A 331 1.08 0.84 12.33
C PHE A 331 -0.38 0.47 12.06
N GLY A 332 -1.24 0.35 13.11
CA GLY A 332 -2.64 -0.08 12.96
C GLY A 332 -2.76 -1.47 12.34
N LEU A 333 -1.79 -2.34 12.57
CA LEU A 333 -1.69 -3.68 12.00
C LEU A 333 -2.45 -4.73 12.82
N SER A 334 -3.00 -4.35 13.98
CA SER A 334 -3.82 -5.23 14.82
C SER A 334 -5.19 -5.45 14.19
N SER A 335 -5.29 -6.41 13.30
CA SER A 335 -6.56 -7.09 13.10
C SER A 335 -6.70 -8.06 14.27
N SER A 336 -7.64 -7.78 15.16
CA SER A 336 -7.99 -8.66 16.28
C SER A 336 -8.41 -10.03 15.76
N SER A 337 -7.49 -10.99 15.76
CA SER A 337 -7.81 -12.40 15.60
C SER A 337 -7.41 -13.10 16.87
N THR A 338 -8.34 -13.24 17.79
CA THR A 338 -8.23 -14.18 18.91
C THR A 338 -8.20 -15.58 18.32
N PRO A 339 -7.21 -16.42 18.61
CA PRO A 339 -7.26 -17.81 18.21
C PRO A 339 -8.33 -18.49 19.06
N ALA A 340 -9.42 -18.92 18.43
CA ALA A 340 -10.36 -19.84 19.05
C ALA A 340 -9.65 -21.17 19.32
N SER A 341 -9.78 -21.70 20.56
CA SER A 341 -9.39 -23.05 20.93
C SER A 341 -9.95 -24.07 19.94
N PRO A 342 -9.20 -25.09 19.56
CA PRO A 342 -9.67 -26.08 18.59
C PRO A 342 -10.69 -27.01 19.23
N ALA A 343 -11.94 -26.88 18.81
CA ALA A 343 -12.86 -27.99 18.87
C ALA A 343 -12.54 -28.92 17.68
N SER A 344 -12.16 -30.14 18.00
CA SER A 344 -11.89 -31.20 17.04
C SER A 344 -13.11 -31.49 16.19
N THR A 345 -13.03 -31.29 14.89
CA THR A 345 -13.83 -32.04 13.92
C THR A 345 -13.09 -32.11 12.60
N SER A 346 -12.86 -33.31 12.15
CA SER A 346 -12.32 -33.73 10.88
C SER A 346 -13.14 -33.19 9.71
N VAL A 347 -12.52 -32.52 8.70
CA VAL A 347 -13.01 -32.54 7.30
C VAL A 347 -11.87 -32.15 6.35
N THR A 348 -11.50 -33.12 5.52
CA THR A 348 -11.18 -33.11 4.10
C THR A 348 -10.36 -31.96 3.50
N THR A 349 -9.19 -32.34 3.03
CA THR A 349 -8.26 -31.71 2.09
C THR A 349 -8.94 -31.01 0.92
N ALA A 350 -8.64 -29.71 0.76
CA ALA A 350 -8.55 -29.07 -0.54
C ALA A 350 -7.15 -28.49 -0.67
N VAL A 351 -6.43 -29.00 -1.62
CA VAL A 351 -5.12 -28.52 -2.07
C VAL A 351 -5.35 -27.21 -2.80
N GLU A 352 -4.96 -26.08 -2.21
CA GLU A 352 -4.77 -24.84 -2.98
C GLU A 352 -3.35 -24.81 -3.52
N GLU A 353 -3.25 -24.92 -4.84
CA GLU A 353 -2.03 -24.68 -5.58
C GLU A 353 -1.56 -23.24 -5.37
N ASP A 354 -0.38 -23.10 -4.78
CA ASP A 354 0.40 -21.87 -4.79
C ASP A 354 0.79 -21.55 -6.25
N THR A 355 -0.01 -20.72 -6.91
CA THR A 355 0.40 -20.09 -8.15
C THR A 355 1.40 -18.97 -7.79
N GLU A 356 2.67 -19.26 -8.00
CA GLU A 356 3.72 -18.25 -8.10
C GLU A 356 3.31 -17.23 -9.17
N LEU A 357 3.14 -15.98 -8.74
CA LEU A 357 2.96 -14.87 -9.66
C LEU A 357 4.32 -14.48 -10.22
N PRO A 358 4.50 -14.48 -11.53
CA PRO A 358 5.64 -13.82 -12.15
C PRO A 358 5.41 -12.31 -12.16
N PHE A 359 6.29 -11.58 -11.50
CA PHE A 359 6.65 -10.15 -11.61
C PHE A 359 5.57 -9.09 -11.44
#